data_c15cdb78ddf82d33af2ba4a78bf679c5
#
_entry.id   c15cdb78ddf82d33af2ba4a78bf679c5
#
_cell.length_a   1.000
_cell.length_b   1.000
_cell.length_c   1.000
_cell.angle_alpha   90.00
_cell.angle_beta   90.00
_cell.angle_gamma   90.00
#
_symmetry.space_group_name_H-M   'P 1'
#
loop_
_entity.id
_entity.type
_entity.pdbx_description
1 polymer ?
#
loop_
_entity_poly.entity_id
_entity_poly.type
_entity_poly.pdbx_seq_one_letter_code
_entity_poly.pdbx_strand_id
1 'polypeptide(L)'
;YDIYVRFNEKNRYNKSAIFNQNIIFRDMASGKVKEIPVSAVAVQNNNSGFSAIKHKKIKRVVTVYSALAPGETDARAVVGKIRDEMKNFKNLPKGIKIDYTGQLEEQDKQMNFLVGAFFTGLALIFFILIFQFNSVSKPGIIMLAIFLSFIGVFGGLVISGAPFVIMMTMMGIISLAGIVVNNGVVLLDYAQLLIDRKKVELGLKESEYLPKEALFNSIVKAGGARLRPVLLTAITTILGLIPLAIGLNINFFTLFSEFDANIYFGGDNV
;
A
#
# COMPACT_ATOMS: atom_id res chain seq x y z
N TYR A 1 11.17 34.81 26.75
CA TYR A 1 11.98 33.76 27.40
C TYR A 1 11.15 33.12 28.50
N ASP A 2 10.90 31.82 28.45
CA ASP A 2 10.18 31.11 29.49
C ASP A 2 11.09 30.88 30.69
N ILE A 3 10.63 31.28 31.86
CA ILE A 3 11.35 31.10 33.12
C ILE A 3 10.81 29.85 33.82
N TYR A 4 11.62 28.83 33.94
CA TYR A 4 11.29 27.57 34.59
C TYR A 4 11.87 27.57 36.03
N VAL A 5 11.01 27.47 37.03
CA VAL A 5 11.41 27.27 38.42
C VAL A 5 11.22 25.81 38.78
N ARG A 6 12.31 25.09 39.07
CA ARG A 6 12.31 23.68 39.41
C ARG A 6 13.42 23.33 40.40
N PHE A 7 13.26 22.17 41.06
CA PHE A 7 14.30 21.70 41.96
C PHE A 7 15.62 21.43 41.20
N ASN A 8 16.74 21.58 41.91
CA ASN A 8 18.04 21.16 41.41
C ASN A 8 18.04 19.66 41.08
N GLU A 9 18.84 19.22 40.13
CA GLU A 9 18.88 17.85 39.64
C GLU A 9 19.04 16.79 40.74
N LYS A 10 19.85 17.06 41.76
CA LYS A 10 20.04 16.17 42.92
C LYS A 10 18.74 15.90 43.69
N ASN A 11 17.84 16.87 43.75
CA ASN A 11 16.61 16.80 44.54
C ASN A 11 15.39 16.48 43.69
N ARG A 12 15.45 16.65 42.36
CA ARG A 12 14.31 16.45 41.45
C ARG A 12 13.78 15.02 41.46
N TYR A 13 14.67 14.04 41.55
CA TYR A 13 14.32 12.62 41.53
C TYR A 13 14.36 11.98 42.92
N ASN A 14 14.67 12.77 43.96
CA ASN A 14 14.72 12.27 45.32
C ASN A 14 13.37 12.46 46.00
N LYS A 15 12.63 11.36 46.20
CA LYS A 15 11.32 11.36 46.87
C LYS A 15 11.39 11.90 48.29
N SER A 16 12.48 11.61 48.98
CA SER A 16 12.70 12.10 50.38
C SER A 16 12.79 13.61 50.42
N ALA A 17 13.21 14.30 49.36
CA ALA A 17 13.27 15.75 49.30
C ALA A 17 11.89 16.39 49.41
N ILE A 18 10.84 15.73 48.88
CA ILE A 18 9.45 16.22 49.00
C ILE A 18 8.92 16.00 50.41
N PHE A 19 9.19 14.85 51.03
CA PHE A 19 8.70 14.51 52.36
C PHE A 19 9.44 15.27 53.47
N ASN A 20 10.67 15.75 53.24
CA ASN A 20 11.42 16.55 54.18
C ASN A 20 11.13 18.07 54.07
N GLN A 21 10.22 18.47 53.18
CA GLN A 21 9.80 19.87 53.11
C GLN A 21 8.89 20.21 54.34
N ASN A 22 9.11 21.38 54.92
CA ASN A 22 8.29 21.87 55.99
C ASN A 22 7.09 22.64 55.42
N ILE A 23 5.89 22.31 55.88
CA ILE A 23 4.66 23.07 55.66
C ILE A 23 4.56 24.11 56.77
N ILE A 24 4.51 25.36 56.40
CA ILE A 24 4.37 26.47 57.31
C ILE A 24 2.88 26.82 57.40
N PHE A 25 2.31 26.74 58.61
CA PHE A 25 0.94 27.17 58.83
C PHE A 25 0.81 28.00 60.10
N ARG A 26 -0.15 28.89 60.12
CA ARG A 26 -0.48 29.69 61.29
C ARG A 26 -1.57 29.02 62.10
N ASP A 27 -1.23 28.67 63.33
CA ASP A 27 -2.20 28.09 64.24
C ASP A 27 -3.23 29.19 64.64
N MET A 28 -4.47 28.96 64.26
CA MET A 28 -5.56 29.90 64.46
C MET A 28 -5.90 30.13 65.94
N ALA A 29 -5.60 29.15 66.81
CA ALA A 29 -5.88 29.23 68.19
C ALA A 29 -4.82 30.01 69.00
N SER A 30 -3.55 29.84 68.68
CA SER A 30 -2.41 30.42 69.36
C SER A 30 -1.76 31.59 68.61
N GLY A 31 -2.15 31.84 67.33
CA GLY A 31 -1.57 32.88 66.49
C GLY A 31 -0.11 32.62 66.08
N LYS A 32 0.48 31.54 66.56
CA LYS A 32 1.90 31.18 66.31
C LYS A 32 2.07 30.46 64.97
N VAL A 33 3.18 30.76 64.29
CA VAL A 33 3.58 30.04 63.10
C VAL A 33 4.26 28.71 63.52
N LYS A 34 3.76 27.62 63.01
CA LYS A 34 4.32 26.27 63.19
C LYS A 34 4.82 25.71 61.86
N GLU A 35 5.96 25.07 61.90
CA GLU A 35 6.56 24.33 60.79
C GLU A 35 6.44 22.84 61.10
N ILE A 36 5.83 22.12 60.16
CA ILE A 36 5.70 20.64 60.26
C ILE A 36 6.19 20.03 58.99
N PRO A 37 7.09 19.02 59.04
CA PRO A 37 7.53 18.32 57.85
C PRO A 37 6.38 17.53 57.26
N VAL A 38 6.31 17.46 55.91
CA VAL A 38 5.30 16.68 55.18
C VAL A 38 5.23 15.23 55.64
N SER A 39 6.38 14.65 56.00
CA SER A 39 6.51 13.28 56.50
C SER A 39 5.76 13.04 57.84
N ALA A 40 5.43 14.09 58.61
CA ALA A 40 4.67 13.96 59.85
C ALA A 40 3.15 13.81 59.61
N VAL A 41 2.65 14.28 58.47
CA VAL A 41 1.21 14.38 58.13
C VAL A 41 0.82 13.55 56.89
N ALA A 42 1.80 13.05 56.14
CA ALA A 42 1.54 12.32 54.91
C ALA A 42 2.38 11.01 54.87
N VAL A 43 1.77 9.96 54.36
CA VAL A 43 2.40 8.67 54.16
C VAL A 43 2.47 8.40 52.64
N GLN A 44 3.62 7.97 52.17
CA GLN A 44 3.79 7.61 50.76
C GLN A 44 3.22 6.17 50.51
N ASN A 45 2.26 6.11 49.63
CA ASN A 45 1.77 4.85 49.10
C ASN A 45 2.14 4.72 47.62
N ASN A 46 2.94 3.73 47.26
CA ASN A 46 3.34 3.48 45.87
C ASN A 46 2.32 2.53 45.25
N ASN A 47 1.45 3.08 44.42
CA ASN A 47 0.51 2.29 43.63
C ASN A 47 0.91 2.33 42.18
N SER A 48 0.82 1.19 41.50
CA SER A 48 0.92 1.16 40.03
C SER A 48 -0.42 1.64 39.45
N GLY A 49 -0.38 2.70 38.67
CA GLY A 49 -1.54 3.22 37.97
C GLY A 49 -1.28 3.30 36.48
N PHE A 50 -2.35 3.27 35.69
CA PHE A 50 -2.24 3.52 34.25
C PHE A 50 -2.13 5.03 34.03
N SER A 51 -1.08 5.47 33.32
CA SER A 51 -0.88 6.88 32.95
C SER A 51 -1.95 7.37 31.97
N ALA A 52 -2.52 6.46 31.17
CA ALA A 52 -3.61 6.77 30.25
C ALA A 52 -4.48 5.53 30.02
N ILE A 53 -5.79 5.73 29.94
CA ILE A 53 -6.75 4.70 29.53
C ILE A 53 -7.13 4.98 28.08
N LYS A 54 -6.59 4.16 27.17
CA LYS A 54 -6.84 4.30 25.74
C LYS A 54 -8.14 3.60 25.33
N HIS A 55 -8.91 4.24 24.44
CA HIS A 55 -10.11 3.67 23.85
C HIS A 55 -9.98 3.63 22.32
N LYS A 56 -10.40 2.53 21.71
CA LYS A 56 -10.55 2.39 20.27
C LYS A 56 -11.99 1.92 19.99
N LYS A 57 -12.73 2.64 19.16
CA LYS A 57 -14.16 2.34 18.88
C LYS A 57 -15.01 2.19 20.16
N ILE A 58 -14.86 3.14 21.09
CA ILE A 58 -15.59 3.20 22.38
C ILE A 58 -15.23 2.05 23.35
N LYS A 59 -14.33 1.16 23.02
CA LYS A 59 -13.89 0.07 23.88
C LYS A 59 -12.52 0.38 24.46
N ARG A 60 -12.36 0.07 25.76
CA ARG A 60 -11.06 0.17 26.42
C ARG A 60 -10.08 -0.80 25.77
N VAL A 61 -8.88 -0.34 25.45
CA VAL A 61 -7.85 -1.15 24.79
C VAL A 61 -6.52 -1.06 25.53
N VAL A 62 -5.80 -2.16 25.56
CA VAL A 62 -4.40 -2.22 25.93
C VAL A 62 -3.62 -2.57 24.68
N THR A 63 -2.74 -1.68 24.25
CA THR A 63 -1.93 -1.88 23.04
C THR A 63 -0.58 -2.46 23.46
N VAL A 64 -0.29 -3.64 22.97
CA VAL A 64 1.05 -4.26 23.05
C VAL A 64 1.69 -4.10 21.67
N TYR A 65 2.87 -3.51 21.62
CA TYR A 65 3.60 -3.31 20.37
C TYR A 65 5.05 -3.78 20.54
N SER A 66 5.62 -4.27 19.45
CA SER A 66 7.00 -4.71 19.36
C SER A 66 7.56 -4.36 18.00
N ALA A 67 8.86 -4.20 17.90
CA ALA A 67 9.58 -4.13 16.63
C ALA A 67 10.06 -5.53 16.24
N LEU A 68 10.36 -5.70 14.95
CA LEU A 68 11.01 -6.91 14.47
C LEU A 68 12.44 -7.01 15.04
N ALA A 69 12.89 -8.23 15.29
CA ALA A 69 14.26 -8.46 15.69
C ALA A 69 15.23 -8.09 14.54
N PRO A 70 16.45 -7.65 14.86
CA PRO A 70 17.46 -7.40 13.83
C PRO A 70 17.70 -8.65 12.97
N GLY A 71 17.58 -8.50 11.65
CA GLY A 71 17.72 -9.61 10.69
C GLY A 71 16.40 -10.24 10.22
N GLU A 72 15.28 -9.99 10.89
CA GLU A 72 13.95 -10.41 10.44
C GLU A 72 13.34 -9.31 9.56
N THR A 73 13.06 -9.63 8.31
CA THR A 73 12.48 -8.68 7.34
C THR A 73 10.99 -8.93 7.07
N ASP A 74 10.49 -10.13 7.39
CA ASP A 74 9.11 -10.53 7.10
C ASP A 74 8.21 -10.41 8.34
N ALA A 75 7.65 -9.21 8.54
CA ALA A 75 6.66 -8.94 9.58
C ALA A 75 5.40 -9.83 9.48
N ARG A 76 5.01 -10.21 8.25
CA ARG A 76 3.81 -11.01 8.02
C ARG A 76 3.99 -12.45 8.50
N ALA A 77 5.14 -13.05 8.24
CA ALA A 77 5.47 -14.38 8.72
C ALA A 77 5.55 -14.43 10.25
N VAL A 78 6.18 -13.42 10.88
CA VAL A 78 6.27 -13.33 12.35
C VAL A 78 4.88 -13.18 12.99
N VAL A 79 4.05 -12.26 12.47
CA VAL A 79 2.68 -12.08 13.00
C VAL A 79 1.82 -13.32 12.73
N GLY A 80 2.04 -14.04 11.63
CA GLY A 80 1.39 -15.32 11.37
C GLY A 80 1.67 -16.35 12.46
N LYS A 81 2.94 -16.53 12.82
CA LYS A 81 3.36 -17.42 13.94
C LYS A 81 2.73 -17.00 15.27
N ILE A 82 2.78 -15.70 15.60
CA ILE A 82 2.15 -15.17 16.82
C ILE A 82 0.64 -15.44 16.82
N ARG A 83 -0.04 -15.24 15.70
CA ARG A 83 -1.48 -15.49 15.58
C ARG A 83 -1.82 -16.96 15.80
N ASP A 84 -1.02 -17.89 15.30
CA ASP A 84 -1.24 -19.33 15.47
C ASP A 84 -0.95 -19.80 16.90
N GLU A 85 0.10 -19.28 17.54
CA GLU A 85 0.37 -19.54 18.96
C GLU A 85 -0.74 -18.98 19.86
N MET A 86 -1.22 -17.77 19.56
CA MET A 86 -2.30 -17.13 20.34
C MET A 86 -3.65 -17.83 20.19
N LYS A 87 -3.93 -18.54 19.08
CA LYS A 87 -5.12 -19.40 18.97
C LYS A 87 -5.15 -20.51 20.01
N ASN A 88 -3.97 -21.03 20.37
CA ASN A 88 -3.80 -22.10 21.34
C ASN A 88 -3.76 -21.60 22.79
N PHE A 89 -3.76 -20.28 22.99
CA PHE A 89 -3.68 -19.68 24.33
C PHE A 89 -5.04 -19.72 25.04
N LYS A 90 -5.22 -20.72 25.90
CA LYS A 90 -6.51 -21.01 26.58
C LYS A 90 -6.79 -20.10 27.79
N ASN A 91 -5.83 -19.32 28.28
CA ASN A 91 -5.94 -18.56 29.53
C ASN A 91 -6.42 -17.11 29.34
N LEU A 92 -7.10 -16.79 28.26
CA LEU A 92 -7.71 -15.46 28.11
C LEU A 92 -8.95 -15.32 29.00
N PRO A 93 -9.04 -14.29 29.85
CA PRO A 93 -10.24 -14.00 30.59
C PRO A 93 -11.44 -13.79 29.68
N LYS A 94 -12.62 -14.20 30.13
CA LYS A 94 -13.86 -14.00 29.36
C LYS A 94 -14.09 -12.51 29.08
N GLY A 95 -14.33 -12.15 27.83
CA GLY A 95 -14.61 -10.78 27.40
C GLY A 95 -13.41 -10.03 26.81
N ILE A 96 -12.20 -10.59 26.83
CA ILE A 96 -11.05 -10.02 26.13
C ILE A 96 -11.00 -10.55 24.69
N LYS A 97 -10.89 -9.62 23.75
CA LYS A 97 -10.68 -9.91 22.34
C LYS A 97 -9.32 -9.39 21.91
N ILE A 98 -8.55 -10.21 21.23
CA ILE A 98 -7.26 -9.81 20.65
C ILE A 98 -7.50 -9.40 19.21
N ASP A 99 -7.17 -8.16 18.89
CA ASP A 99 -7.20 -7.61 17.55
C ASP A 99 -5.77 -7.26 17.13
N TYR A 100 -5.35 -7.77 15.98
CA TYR A 100 -4.06 -7.43 15.38
C TYR A 100 -4.21 -6.17 14.56
N THR A 101 -3.44 -5.15 14.90
CA THR A 101 -3.54 -3.81 14.30
C THR A 101 -2.17 -3.34 13.82
N GLY A 102 -2.14 -2.17 13.17
CA GLY A 102 -0.91 -1.57 12.67
C GLY A 102 -0.76 -1.73 11.16
N GLN A 103 0.47 -1.71 10.68
CA GLN A 103 0.77 -1.70 9.25
C GLN A 103 0.15 -2.88 8.48
N LEU A 104 0.12 -4.09 9.08
CA LEU A 104 -0.46 -5.27 8.44
C LEU A 104 -1.99 -5.17 8.31
N GLU A 105 -2.70 -4.60 9.29
CA GLU A 105 -4.14 -4.35 9.18
C GLU A 105 -4.46 -3.41 8.02
N GLU A 106 -3.66 -2.34 7.89
CA GLU A 106 -3.83 -1.38 6.78
C GLU A 106 -3.48 -2.02 5.43
N GLN A 107 -2.42 -2.81 5.36
CA GLN A 107 -2.07 -3.55 4.14
C GLN A 107 -3.16 -4.55 3.74
N ASP A 108 -3.77 -5.26 4.68
CA ASP A 108 -4.84 -6.21 4.40
C ASP A 108 -6.11 -5.50 3.91
N LYS A 109 -6.46 -4.34 4.49
CA LYS A 109 -7.58 -3.51 3.99
C LYS A 109 -7.32 -3.01 2.57
N GLN A 110 -6.11 -2.51 2.31
CA GLN A 110 -5.72 -2.03 0.99
C GLN A 110 -5.71 -3.15 -0.04
N MET A 111 -5.18 -4.34 0.32
CA MET A 111 -5.19 -5.50 -0.56
C MET A 111 -6.63 -5.90 -0.92
N ASN A 112 -7.52 -6.01 0.06
CA ASN A 112 -8.92 -6.35 -0.20
C ASN A 112 -9.61 -5.33 -1.11
N PHE A 113 -9.32 -4.03 -0.91
CA PHE A 113 -9.83 -2.97 -1.77
C PHE A 113 -9.27 -3.09 -3.20
N LEU A 114 -7.95 -3.26 -3.35
CA LEU A 114 -7.29 -3.35 -4.66
C LEU A 114 -7.72 -4.59 -5.44
N VAL A 115 -7.85 -5.73 -4.77
CA VAL A 115 -8.37 -6.96 -5.38
C VAL A 115 -9.83 -6.75 -5.83
N GLY A 116 -10.67 -6.17 -4.99
CA GLY A 116 -12.05 -5.83 -5.35
C GLY A 116 -12.11 -4.86 -6.54
N ALA A 117 -11.31 -3.81 -6.52
CA ALA A 117 -11.23 -2.83 -7.61
C ALA A 117 -10.73 -3.46 -8.91
N PHE A 118 -9.75 -4.36 -8.84
CA PHE A 118 -9.23 -5.08 -9.99
C PHE A 118 -10.30 -5.93 -10.68
N PHE A 119 -10.98 -6.80 -9.92
CA PHE A 119 -12.02 -7.65 -10.50
C PHE A 119 -13.23 -6.84 -10.99
N THR A 120 -13.62 -5.78 -10.27
CA THR A 120 -14.69 -4.88 -10.72
C THR A 120 -14.29 -4.16 -12.01
N GLY A 121 -13.06 -3.67 -12.09
CA GLY A 121 -12.52 -3.05 -13.31
C GLY A 121 -12.48 -4.03 -14.49
N LEU A 122 -12.00 -5.25 -14.27
CA LEU A 122 -12.02 -6.29 -15.32
C LEU A 122 -13.45 -6.63 -15.79
N ALA A 123 -14.38 -6.74 -14.87
CA ALA A 123 -15.79 -6.99 -15.22
C ALA A 123 -16.36 -5.84 -16.06
N LEU A 124 -16.14 -4.59 -15.66
CA LEU A 124 -16.61 -3.43 -16.44
C LEU A 124 -15.98 -3.40 -17.83
N ILE A 125 -14.67 -3.62 -17.94
CA ILE A 125 -13.97 -3.71 -19.23
C ILE A 125 -14.56 -4.83 -20.07
N PHE A 126 -14.79 -5.99 -19.50
CA PHE A 126 -15.37 -7.14 -20.20
C PHE A 126 -16.76 -6.81 -20.75
N PHE A 127 -17.64 -6.21 -19.96
CA PHE A 127 -18.96 -5.78 -20.41
C PHE A 127 -18.89 -4.75 -21.53
N ILE A 128 -18.05 -3.71 -21.40
CA ILE A 128 -17.87 -2.70 -22.44
C ILE A 128 -17.40 -3.36 -23.75
N LEU A 129 -16.45 -4.29 -23.67
CA LEU A 129 -15.96 -4.98 -24.85
C LEU A 129 -17.00 -5.90 -25.50
N ILE A 130 -17.90 -6.55 -24.72
CA ILE A 130 -19.01 -7.30 -25.28
C ILE A 130 -19.91 -6.39 -26.11
N PHE A 131 -20.26 -5.22 -25.59
CA PHE A 131 -21.06 -4.26 -26.34
C PHE A 131 -20.34 -3.74 -27.58
N GLN A 132 -19.02 -3.45 -27.48
CA GLN A 132 -18.20 -2.96 -28.58
C GLN A 132 -18.09 -3.98 -29.74
N PHE A 133 -17.86 -5.24 -29.42
CA PHE A 133 -17.61 -6.27 -30.43
C PHE A 133 -18.84 -7.12 -30.77
N ASN A 134 -19.95 -6.92 -30.10
CA ASN A 134 -21.18 -7.73 -30.21
C ASN A 134 -20.85 -9.24 -30.20
N SER A 135 -19.91 -9.65 -29.37
CA SER A 135 -19.38 -11.01 -29.28
C SER A 135 -18.76 -11.24 -27.91
N VAL A 136 -18.88 -12.44 -27.37
CA VAL A 136 -18.27 -12.83 -26.08
C VAL A 136 -16.85 -13.38 -26.28
N SER A 137 -16.57 -14.03 -27.41
CA SER A 137 -15.29 -14.67 -27.66
C SER A 137 -14.13 -13.70 -27.79
N LYS A 138 -14.34 -12.53 -28.43
CA LYS A 138 -13.32 -11.51 -28.65
C LYS A 138 -12.84 -10.86 -27.35
N PRO A 139 -13.74 -10.38 -26.47
CA PRO A 139 -13.37 -9.94 -25.13
C PRO A 139 -12.66 -11.02 -24.31
N GLY A 140 -13.07 -12.27 -24.45
CA GLY A 140 -12.39 -13.40 -23.77
C GLY A 140 -10.92 -13.54 -24.13
N ILE A 141 -10.56 -13.34 -25.40
CA ILE A 141 -9.15 -13.35 -25.86
C ILE A 141 -8.35 -12.19 -25.22
N ILE A 142 -8.96 -10.99 -25.15
CA ILE A 142 -8.30 -9.83 -24.53
C ILE A 142 -8.10 -10.07 -23.03
N MET A 143 -9.11 -10.64 -22.34
CA MET A 143 -8.98 -11.00 -20.92
C MET A 143 -7.85 -12.01 -20.69
N LEU A 144 -7.73 -13.02 -21.56
CA LEU A 144 -6.64 -13.99 -21.48
C LEU A 144 -5.27 -13.31 -21.62
N ALA A 145 -5.15 -12.33 -22.51
CA ALA A 145 -3.91 -11.56 -22.66
C ALA A 145 -3.51 -10.80 -21.38
N ILE A 146 -4.49 -10.29 -20.60
CA ILE A 146 -4.21 -9.66 -19.31
C ILE A 146 -3.61 -10.68 -18.32
N PHE A 147 -4.20 -11.88 -18.23
CA PHE A 147 -3.63 -12.92 -17.35
C PHE A 147 -2.23 -13.36 -17.80
N LEU A 148 -1.98 -13.47 -19.10
CA LEU A 148 -0.65 -13.78 -19.63
C LEU A 148 0.37 -12.66 -19.32
N SER A 149 -0.05 -11.41 -19.24
CA SER A 149 0.83 -10.29 -18.89
C SER A 149 1.40 -10.39 -17.48
N PHE A 150 0.74 -11.11 -16.55
CA PHE A 150 1.26 -11.35 -15.21
C PHE A 150 2.57 -12.12 -15.20
N ILE A 151 2.79 -12.99 -16.19
CA ILE A 151 4.07 -13.70 -16.37
C ILE A 151 5.20 -12.69 -16.54
N GLY A 152 4.96 -11.61 -17.30
CA GLY A 152 5.93 -10.54 -17.46
C GLY A 152 6.18 -9.75 -16.18
N VAL A 153 5.13 -9.45 -15.40
CA VAL A 153 5.26 -8.72 -14.13
C VAL A 153 6.07 -9.52 -13.10
N PHE A 154 5.65 -10.76 -12.84
CA PHE A 154 6.35 -11.59 -11.84
C PHE A 154 7.74 -12.02 -12.33
N GLY A 155 7.89 -12.31 -13.61
CA GLY A 155 9.19 -12.58 -14.21
C GLY A 155 10.14 -11.39 -14.10
N GLY A 156 9.63 -10.18 -14.34
CA GLY A 156 10.40 -8.94 -14.17
C GLY A 156 10.84 -8.71 -12.71
N LEU A 157 9.97 -8.95 -11.74
CA LEU A 157 10.32 -8.85 -10.31
C LEU A 157 11.40 -9.85 -9.91
N VAL A 158 11.31 -11.09 -10.40
CA VAL A 158 12.32 -12.12 -10.12
C VAL A 158 13.67 -11.75 -10.73
N ILE A 159 13.69 -11.31 -11.99
CA ILE A 159 14.93 -10.94 -12.69
C ILE A 159 15.59 -9.71 -12.08
N SER A 160 14.79 -8.70 -11.67
CA SER A 160 15.30 -7.47 -11.05
C SER A 160 15.72 -7.66 -9.59
N GLY A 161 15.33 -8.77 -8.94
CA GLY A 161 15.52 -8.96 -7.50
C GLY A 161 14.76 -7.94 -6.63
N ALA A 162 13.78 -7.23 -7.20
CA ALA A 162 13.01 -6.22 -6.48
C ALA A 162 12.06 -6.85 -5.47
N PRO A 163 11.89 -6.25 -4.27
CA PRO A 163 10.96 -6.76 -3.28
C PRO A 163 9.52 -6.64 -3.77
N PHE A 164 8.71 -7.65 -3.46
CA PHE A 164 7.28 -7.61 -3.75
C PHE A 164 6.56 -6.69 -2.77
N VAL A 165 6.33 -5.44 -3.17
CA VAL A 165 5.53 -4.48 -2.40
C VAL A 165 4.08 -4.58 -2.86
N ILE A 166 3.22 -5.15 -2.02
CA ILE A 166 1.82 -5.47 -2.35
C ILE A 166 1.11 -4.29 -3.01
N MET A 167 1.15 -3.12 -2.40
CA MET A 167 0.41 -1.94 -2.86
C MET A 167 0.92 -1.44 -4.23
N MET A 168 2.24 -1.30 -4.38
CA MET A 168 2.84 -0.82 -5.63
C MET A 168 2.67 -1.82 -6.77
N THR A 169 2.88 -3.10 -6.47
CA THR A 169 2.75 -4.17 -7.48
C THR A 169 1.30 -4.32 -7.95
N MET A 170 0.32 -4.28 -7.05
CA MET A 170 -1.10 -4.35 -7.42
C MET A 170 -1.56 -3.14 -8.23
N MET A 171 -1.15 -1.92 -7.87
CA MET A 171 -1.42 -0.74 -8.69
C MET A 171 -0.78 -0.85 -10.07
N GLY A 172 0.45 -1.37 -10.15
CA GLY A 172 1.13 -1.65 -11.41
C GLY A 172 0.37 -2.64 -12.28
N ILE A 173 -0.15 -3.72 -11.69
CA ILE A 173 -0.97 -4.74 -12.38
C ILE A 173 -2.26 -4.14 -12.94
N ILE A 174 -2.98 -3.33 -12.15
CA ILE A 174 -4.21 -2.64 -12.57
C ILE A 174 -3.92 -1.71 -13.74
N SER A 175 -2.85 -0.93 -13.66
CA SER A 175 -2.41 -0.02 -14.71
C SER A 175 -2.02 -0.77 -15.99
N LEU A 176 -1.27 -1.86 -15.85
CA LEU A 176 -0.86 -2.71 -16.97
C LEU A 176 -2.06 -3.34 -17.68
N ALA A 177 -3.08 -3.78 -16.94
CA ALA A 177 -4.30 -4.33 -17.52
C ALA A 177 -4.95 -3.33 -18.48
N GLY A 178 -5.01 -2.04 -18.14
CA GLY A 178 -5.53 -1.00 -19.02
C GLY A 178 -4.72 -0.84 -20.31
N ILE A 179 -3.39 -0.90 -20.24
CA ILE A 179 -2.50 -0.81 -21.41
C ILE A 179 -2.67 -2.02 -22.33
N VAL A 180 -2.72 -3.22 -21.74
CA VAL A 180 -2.89 -4.48 -22.49
C VAL A 180 -4.24 -4.51 -23.22
N VAL A 181 -5.32 -4.10 -22.54
CA VAL A 181 -6.65 -4.01 -23.15
C VAL A 181 -6.65 -3.05 -24.33
N ASN A 182 -6.12 -1.85 -24.17
CA ASN A 182 -6.08 -0.86 -25.24
C ASN A 182 -5.34 -1.41 -26.49
N ASN A 183 -4.18 -1.98 -26.32
CA ASN A 183 -3.41 -2.59 -27.41
C ASN A 183 -4.13 -3.79 -28.03
N GLY A 184 -4.75 -4.63 -27.20
CA GLY A 184 -5.52 -5.80 -27.63
C GLY A 184 -6.76 -5.42 -28.45
N VAL A 185 -7.51 -4.42 -28.02
CA VAL A 185 -8.70 -3.91 -28.73
C VAL A 185 -8.34 -3.42 -30.10
N VAL A 186 -7.31 -2.57 -30.23
CA VAL A 186 -6.88 -1.99 -31.51
C VAL A 186 -6.40 -3.06 -32.49
N LEU A 187 -5.68 -4.09 -31.98
CA LEU A 187 -5.22 -5.19 -32.81
C LEU A 187 -6.38 -6.06 -33.32
N LEU A 188 -7.29 -6.40 -32.38
CA LEU A 188 -8.41 -7.30 -32.67
C LEU A 188 -9.44 -6.65 -33.60
N ASP A 189 -9.73 -5.35 -33.38
CA ASP A 189 -10.61 -4.56 -34.26
C ASP A 189 -10.08 -4.51 -35.69
N TYR A 190 -8.79 -4.24 -35.84
CA TYR A 190 -8.17 -4.22 -37.16
C TYR A 190 -8.11 -5.59 -37.85
N ALA A 191 -7.88 -6.67 -37.06
CA ALA A 191 -7.93 -8.02 -37.58
C ALA A 191 -9.35 -8.36 -38.07
N GLN A 192 -10.39 -7.97 -37.32
CA GLN A 192 -11.78 -8.13 -37.73
C GLN A 192 -12.08 -7.37 -39.01
N LEU A 193 -11.64 -6.13 -39.13
CA LEU A 193 -11.83 -5.33 -40.33
C LEU A 193 -11.25 -6.03 -41.60
N LEU A 194 -10.05 -6.61 -41.47
CA LEU A 194 -9.42 -7.35 -42.59
C LEU A 194 -10.16 -8.65 -42.91
N ILE A 195 -10.66 -9.34 -41.89
CA ILE A 195 -11.47 -10.55 -42.07
C ILE A 195 -12.76 -10.20 -42.82
N ASP A 196 -13.46 -9.14 -42.41
CA ASP A 196 -14.71 -8.73 -43.03
C ASP A 196 -14.52 -8.24 -44.48
N ARG A 197 -13.46 -7.48 -44.74
CA ARG A 197 -13.08 -7.12 -46.13
C ARG A 197 -12.81 -8.35 -46.99
N LYS A 198 -12.12 -9.35 -46.45
CA LYS A 198 -11.81 -10.58 -47.19
C LYS A 198 -13.07 -11.42 -47.44
N LYS A 199 -14.03 -11.44 -46.54
CA LYS A 199 -15.35 -12.05 -46.74
C LYS A 199 -16.07 -11.42 -47.92
N VAL A 200 -16.11 -10.10 -47.97
CA VAL A 200 -16.73 -9.35 -49.10
C VAL A 200 -16.04 -9.63 -50.41
N GLU A 201 -14.68 -9.66 -50.47
CA GLU A 201 -13.91 -10.01 -51.64
C GLU A 201 -14.23 -11.42 -52.18
N LEU A 202 -14.50 -12.36 -51.30
CA LEU A 202 -14.81 -13.74 -51.65
C LEU A 202 -16.32 -13.99 -51.87
N GLY A 203 -17.16 -12.95 -51.73
CA GLY A 203 -18.61 -13.05 -51.90
C GLY A 203 -19.31 -13.91 -50.83
N LEU A 204 -18.68 -14.09 -49.67
CA LEU A 204 -19.20 -14.88 -48.55
C LEU A 204 -20.20 -14.05 -47.73
N LYS A 205 -21.22 -14.71 -47.18
CA LYS A 205 -22.17 -14.05 -46.25
C LYS A 205 -21.48 -13.80 -44.91
N GLU A 206 -21.97 -12.81 -44.16
CA GLU A 206 -21.43 -12.47 -42.83
C GLU A 206 -21.35 -13.66 -41.87
N SER A 207 -22.32 -14.58 -41.96
CA SER A 207 -22.41 -15.80 -41.15
C SER A 207 -21.47 -16.92 -41.56
N GLU A 208 -20.85 -16.83 -42.74
CA GLU A 208 -19.96 -17.85 -43.23
C GLU A 208 -18.53 -17.68 -42.74
N TYR A 209 -17.85 -18.79 -42.44
CA TYR A 209 -16.45 -18.76 -42.01
C TYR A 209 -15.51 -18.61 -43.18
N LEU A 210 -14.47 -17.80 -43.00
CA LEU A 210 -13.39 -17.71 -43.99
C LEU A 210 -12.61 -19.03 -44.08
N PRO A 211 -12.11 -19.42 -45.26
CA PRO A 211 -11.15 -20.52 -45.39
C PRO A 211 -9.95 -20.27 -44.45
N LYS A 212 -9.44 -21.35 -43.85
CA LYS A 212 -8.36 -21.27 -42.83
C LYS A 212 -7.15 -20.46 -43.29
N GLU A 213 -6.72 -20.66 -44.56
CA GLU A 213 -5.58 -19.93 -45.13
C GLU A 213 -5.84 -18.41 -45.25
N ALA A 214 -7.04 -18.06 -45.74
CA ALA A 214 -7.41 -16.67 -45.87
C ALA A 214 -7.56 -15.98 -44.50
N LEU A 215 -8.09 -16.69 -43.50
CA LEU A 215 -8.17 -16.23 -42.13
C LEU A 215 -6.77 -15.99 -41.54
N PHE A 216 -5.87 -16.99 -41.66
CA PHE A 216 -4.50 -16.89 -41.18
C PHE A 216 -3.76 -15.70 -41.79
N ASN A 217 -3.83 -15.57 -43.13
CA ASN A 217 -3.20 -14.48 -43.87
C ASN A 217 -3.75 -13.09 -43.43
N SER A 218 -5.06 -12.99 -43.16
CA SER A 218 -5.67 -11.77 -42.67
C SER A 218 -5.15 -11.38 -41.26
N ILE A 219 -5.03 -12.37 -40.36
CA ILE A 219 -4.49 -12.17 -39.02
C ILE A 219 -3.00 -11.77 -39.08
N VAL A 220 -2.17 -12.47 -39.88
CA VAL A 220 -0.76 -12.11 -40.03
C VAL A 220 -0.59 -10.70 -40.60
N LYS A 221 -1.39 -10.34 -41.59
CA LYS A 221 -1.39 -8.99 -42.17
C LYS A 221 -1.83 -7.93 -41.16
N ALA A 222 -2.82 -8.22 -40.32
CA ALA A 222 -3.24 -7.34 -39.23
C ALA A 222 -2.12 -7.13 -38.22
N GLY A 223 -1.49 -8.20 -37.78
CA GLY A 223 -0.35 -8.15 -36.86
C GLY A 223 0.81 -7.34 -37.42
N GLY A 224 1.20 -7.58 -38.68
CA GLY A 224 2.27 -6.82 -39.33
C GLY A 224 1.98 -5.32 -39.45
N ALA A 225 0.74 -4.94 -39.80
CA ALA A 225 0.34 -3.55 -39.92
C ALA A 225 0.28 -2.82 -38.56
N ARG A 226 -0.09 -3.51 -37.51
CA ARG A 226 -0.24 -2.94 -36.16
C ARG A 226 0.99 -3.12 -35.26
N LEU A 227 1.99 -3.89 -35.70
CA LEU A 227 3.20 -4.14 -34.93
C LEU A 227 3.94 -2.86 -34.54
N ARG A 228 4.12 -1.94 -35.50
CA ARG A 228 4.81 -0.66 -35.26
C ARG A 228 4.12 0.21 -34.21
N PRO A 229 2.83 0.51 -34.31
CA PRO A 229 2.12 1.30 -33.26
C PRO A 229 2.18 0.64 -31.90
N VAL A 230 1.97 -0.67 -31.80
CA VAL A 230 1.98 -1.41 -30.53
C VAL A 230 3.38 -1.41 -29.89
N LEU A 231 4.43 -1.68 -30.69
CA LEU A 231 5.81 -1.61 -30.20
C LEU A 231 6.18 -0.18 -29.77
N LEU A 232 5.75 0.82 -30.53
CA LEU A 232 6.04 2.23 -30.20
C LEU A 232 5.41 2.60 -28.86
N THR A 233 4.12 2.26 -28.64
CA THR A 233 3.44 2.53 -27.36
C THR A 233 4.11 1.79 -26.21
N ALA A 234 4.52 0.53 -26.39
CA ALA A 234 5.23 -0.22 -25.37
C ALA A 234 6.58 0.40 -25.03
N ILE A 235 7.40 0.73 -26.02
CA ILE A 235 8.73 1.33 -25.84
C ILE A 235 8.61 2.71 -25.19
N THR A 236 7.70 3.57 -25.65
CA THR A 236 7.51 4.90 -25.05
C THR A 236 7.02 4.82 -23.60
N THR A 237 6.14 3.87 -23.29
CA THR A 237 5.69 3.64 -21.91
C THR A 237 6.86 3.18 -21.03
N ILE A 238 7.66 2.21 -21.48
CA ILE A 238 8.83 1.74 -20.75
C ILE A 238 9.82 2.89 -20.52
N LEU A 239 10.17 3.62 -21.58
CA LEU A 239 11.09 4.76 -21.49
C LEU A 239 10.57 5.86 -20.55
N GLY A 240 9.26 6.13 -20.58
CA GLY A 240 8.62 7.09 -19.69
C GLY A 240 8.64 6.67 -18.21
N LEU A 241 8.63 5.36 -17.92
CA LEU A 241 8.62 4.82 -16.56
C LEU A 241 10.03 4.54 -16.00
N ILE A 242 11.07 4.45 -16.86
CA ILE A 242 12.46 4.22 -16.41
C ILE A 242 12.90 5.26 -15.37
N PRO A 243 12.72 6.58 -15.57
CA PRO A 243 13.14 7.57 -14.58
C PRO A 243 12.50 7.35 -13.22
N LEU A 244 11.21 6.98 -13.20
CA LEU A 244 10.49 6.65 -11.97
C LEU A 244 11.02 5.36 -11.32
N ALA A 245 11.33 4.35 -12.13
CA ALA A 245 11.82 3.05 -11.64
C ALA A 245 13.22 3.14 -11.01
N ILE A 246 14.10 4.01 -11.52
CA ILE A 246 15.44 4.25 -10.98
C ILE A 246 15.47 5.33 -9.89
N GLY A 247 14.30 5.89 -9.53
CA GLY A 247 14.21 6.94 -8.51
C GLY A 247 14.88 8.25 -8.95
N LEU A 248 14.84 8.58 -10.24
CA LEU A 248 15.38 9.83 -10.76
C LEU A 248 14.46 10.99 -10.35
N ASN A 249 14.94 11.82 -9.44
CA ASN A 249 14.27 13.05 -9.04
C ASN A 249 14.99 14.25 -9.67
N ILE A 250 14.24 15.09 -10.37
CA ILE A 250 14.71 16.35 -10.94
C ILE A 250 14.01 17.48 -10.21
N ASN A 251 14.76 18.35 -9.55
CA ASN A 251 14.20 19.54 -8.93
C ASN A 251 14.00 20.62 -10.00
N PHE A 252 12.80 20.68 -10.56
CA PHE A 252 12.46 21.68 -11.58
C PHE A 252 12.50 23.12 -11.06
N PHE A 253 12.35 23.32 -9.74
CA PHE A 253 12.35 24.65 -9.15
C PHE A 253 13.75 25.25 -9.19
N THR A 254 14.79 24.49 -8.81
CA THR A 254 16.18 24.92 -8.89
C THR A 254 16.68 25.02 -10.35
N LEU A 255 16.16 24.14 -11.22
CA LEU A 255 16.47 24.20 -12.64
C LEU A 255 16.04 25.52 -13.28
N PHE A 256 14.85 26.05 -12.92
CA PHE A 256 14.34 27.31 -13.47
C PHE A 256 14.82 28.56 -12.72
N SER A 257 15.13 28.46 -11.40
CA SER A 257 15.54 29.62 -10.60
C SER A 257 17.04 29.84 -10.61
N GLU A 258 17.84 28.77 -10.65
CA GLU A 258 19.29 28.83 -10.51
C GLU A 258 20.08 28.25 -11.68
N PHE A 259 19.39 27.77 -12.73
CA PHE A 259 19.97 27.05 -13.89
C PHE A 259 20.83 25.84 -13.46
N ASP A 260 20.60 25.30 -12.26
CA ASP A 260 21.31 24.13 -11.75
C ASP A 260 20.36 22.93 -11.68
N ALA A 261 20.66 21.90 -12.49
CA ALA A 261 19.90 20.66 -12.50
C ALA A 261 20.38 19.77 -11.35
N ASN A 262 19.80 19.95 -10.16
CA ASN A 262 20.01 19.01 -9.08
C ASN A 262 19.27 17.70 -9.39
N ILE A 263 20.02 16.71 -9.90
CA ILE A 263 19.54 15.38 -10.24
C ILE A 263 19.91 14.44 -9.10
N TYR A 264 18.90 13.84 -8.44
CA TYR A 264 19.11 12.88 -7.35
C TYR A 264 18.69 11.48 -7.80
N PHE A 265 19.48 10.48 -7.41
CA PHE A 265 19.15 9.07 -7.56
C PHE A 265 18.81 8.50 -6.18
N GLY A 266 17.57 8.00 -6.02
CA GLY A 266 17.10 7.42 -4.76
C GLY A 266 16.36 8.40 -3.84
N GLY A 267 15.40 7.86 -3.06
CA GLY A 267 14.47 8.64 -2.25
C GLY A 267 14.97 9.13 -0.88
N ASP A 268 16.26 9.19 -0.61
CA ASP A 268 16.81 9.41 0.73
C ASP A 268 17.08 10.87 1.12
N ASN A 269 16.65 11.84 0.31
CA ASN A 269 16.83 13.26 0.64
C ASN A 269 15.54 14.05 0.39
N VAL A 270 14.59 13.95 1.33
CA VAL A 270 13.57 14.97 1.60
C VAL A 270 13.62 15.32 3.08
#